data_5717b2cc37b9a15e4f8fdff96aa7c021
#
_entry.id   5717b2cc37b9a15e4f8fdff96aa7c021
#
_cell.length_a   1.000
_cell.length_b   1.000
_cell.length_c   1.000
_cell.angle_alpha   90.00
_cell.angle_beta   90.00
_cell.angle_gamma   90.00
#
_symmetry.space_group_name_H-M   'P 1'
#
loop_
_entity.id
_entity.type
_entity.pdbx_description
1 polymer ?
#
loop_
_entity_poly.entity_id
_entity_poly.type
_entity_poly.pdbx_seq_one_letter_code
_entity_poly.pdbx_strand_id
1 'polypeptide(L)'
;MAITQAMVTSFKVGILDGTFDFSSGTSQVFKIALYTSSATLDATTTAYSVTNEVSGTGYSAGGETLVIATNPTSSSTTAYLDFDDVTWSSATITARGALIYLADGGTNPAVAVLDFGSDKTSTAGDFTIVFPAADASNAIIRIA
;
A
#
# COMPACT_ATOMS: atom_id res chain seq x y z
N MET A 1 -5.54 -5.48 18.77
CA MET A 1 -5.36 -5.40 17.33
C MET A 1 -4.86 -4.02 17.00
N ALA A 2 -3.78 -3.96 16.24
CA ALA A 2 -3.14 -2.69 15.94
C ALA A 2 -2.57 -2.71 14.53
N ILE A 3 -2.60 -1.55 13.87
CA ILE A 3 -1.92 -1.30 12.61
C ILE A 3 -0.70 -0.45 12.95
N THR A 4 0.48 -0.92 12.60
CA THR A 4 1.74 -0.21 12.78
C THR A 4 2.41 -0.01 11.43
N GLN A 5 2.67 1.24 11.08
CA GLN A 5 3.29 1.57 9.79
C GLN A 5 4.68 0.96 9.69
N ALA A 6 4.92 0.24 8.61
CA ALA A 6 6.21 -0.40 8.36
C ALA A 6 6.36 -0.83 6.90
N MET A 7 7.58 -0.76 6.39
CA MET A 7 8.01 -1.59 5.27
C MET A 7 8.20 -3.00 5.84
N VAL A 8 7.44 -3.99 5.33
CA VAL A 8 7.44 -5.31 5.96
C VAL A 8 8.76 -6.05 5.74
N THR A 9 9.12 -6.92 6.70
CA THR A 9 10.40 -7.62 6.67
C THR A 9 10.54 -8.53 5.45
N SER A 10 9.47 -9.24 5.07
CA SER A 10 9.49 -10.10 3.89
C SER A 10 9.69 -9.33 2.58
N PHE A 11 9.22 -8.10 2.49
CA PHE A 11 9.50 -7.23 1.35
C PHE A 11 10.99 -6.88 1.25
N LYS A 12 11.63 -6.57 2.39
CA LYS A 12 13.07 -6.27 2.41
C LYS A 12 13.89 -7.46 1.92
N VAL A 13 13.51 -8.69 2.28
CA VAL A 13 14.10 -9.91 1.74
C VAL A 13 13.84 -10.02 0.25
N GLY A 14 12.61 -9.79 -0.18
CA GLY A 14 12.21 -9.87 -1.59
C GLY A 14 12.91 -8.85 -2.50
N ILE A 15 13.29 -7.68 -1.98
CA ILE A 15 14.14 -6.73 -2.72
C ILE A 15 15.50 -7.37 -3.01
N LEU A 16 16.08 -8.05 -2.03
CA LEU A 16 17.41 -8.65 -2.16
C LEU A 16 17.42 -9.86 -3.09
N ASP A 17 16.32 -10.58 -3.23
CA ASP A 17 16.22 -11.76 -4.09
C ASP A 17 15.57 -11.49 -5.46
N GLY A 18 15.16 -10.24 -5.73
CA GLY A 18 14.59 -9.85 -7.00
C GLY A 18 13.11 -10.21 -7.20
N THR A 19 12.38 -10.46 -6.11
CA THR A 19 10.94 -10.78 -6.17
C THR A 19 10.10 -9.60 -6.68
N PHE A 20 10.49 -8.36 -6.36
CA PHE A 20 9.70 -7.17 -6.68
C PHE A 20 10.36 -6.32 -7.76
N ASP A 21 9.57 -5.94 -8.76
CA ASP A 21 9.95 -5.03 -9.84
C ASP A 21 8.94 -3.89 -9.91
N PHE A 22 9.36 -2.69 -9.54
CA PHE A 22 8.52 -1.47 -9.56
C PHE A 22 8.75 -0.63 -10.82
N SER A 23 9.45 -1.11 -11.82
CA SER A 23 9.63 -0.33 -13.05
C SER A 23 8.32 -0.20 -13.81
N SER A 24 8.08 0.97 -14.42
CA SER A 24 6.92 1.14 -15.29
C SER A 24 7.04 0.20 -16.49
N GLY A 25 5.94 -0.45 -16.86
CA GLY A 25 5.94 -1.47 -17.91
C GLY A 25 6.26 -2.88 -17.43
N THR A 26 6.55 -3.07 -16.13
CA THR A 26 6.62 -4.41 -15.53
C THR A 26 5.29 -5.15 -15.68
N SER A 27 5.34 -6.48 -15.73
CA SER A 27 4.13 -7.32 -15.65
C SER A 27 3.58 -7.46 -14.24
N GLN A 28 4.31 -6.99 -13.21
CA GLN A 28 3.87 -7.07 -11.82
C GLN A 28 2.82 -5.99 -11.54
N VAL A 29 1.75 -6.38 -10.87
CA VAL A 29 0.64 -5.49 -10.49
C VAL A 29 0.68 -5.31 -8.99
N PHE A 30 0.82 -4.06 -8.54
CA PHE A 30 0.74 -3.70 -7.14
C PHE A 30 -0.65 -3.16 -6.83
N LYS A 31 -1.17 -3.48 -5.65
CA LYS A 31 -2.48 -3.04 -5.18
C LYS A 31 -2.38 -2.47 -3.77
N ILE A 32 -3.38 -1.69 -3.40
CA ILE A 32 -3.55 -1.17 -2.06
C ILE A 32 -4.93 -1.56 -1.54
N ALA A 33 -4.96 -2.30 -0.43
CA ALA A 33 -6.19 -2.70 0.26
C ALA A 33 -6.35 -1.93 1.56
N LEU A 34 -7.58 -1.60 1.91
CA LEU A 34 -7.92 -0.84 3.12
C LEU A 34 -8.36 -1.78 4.24
N TYR A 35 -7.98 -1.44 5.47
CA TYR A 35 -8.27 -2.25 6.65
C TYR A 35 -8.92 -1.46 7.76
N THR A 36 -9.81 -2.14 8.50
CA THR A 36 -10.46 -1.60 9.69
C THR A 36 -9.52 -1.61 10.89
N SER A 37 -9.91 -0.93 11.97
CA SER A 37 -9.17 -0.92 13.24
C SER A 37 -9.07 -2.30 13.91
N SER A 38 -9.83 -3.29 13.46
CA SER A 38 -9.75 -4.67 13.95
C SER A 38 -8.58 -5.45 13.36
N ALA A 39 -7.94 -4.93 12.31
CA ALA A 39 -6.80 -5.61 11.68
C ALA A 39 -5.55 -5.55 12.55
N THR A 40 -4.72 -6.57 12.43
CA THR A 40 -3.35 -6.57 12.95
C THR A 40 -2.40 -6.62 11.77
N LEU A 41 -1.74 -5.50 11.50
CA LEU A 41 -0.79 -5.33 10.42
C LEU A 41 0.46 -4.63 10.97
N ASP A 42 1.62 -5.18 10.67
CA ASP A 42 2.90 -4.63 11.13
C ASP A 42 4.06 -5.13 10.25
N ALA A 43 5.30 -4.93 10.70
CA ALA A 43 6.49 -5.37 9.98
C ALA A 43 6.56 -6.89 9.74
N THR A 44 5.79 -7.69 10.47
CA THR A 44 5.75 -9.16 10.31
C THR A 44 4.68 -9.63 9.34
N THR A 45 3.84 -8.73 8.83
CA THR A 45 2.83 -9.06 7.80
C THR A 45 3.53 -9.55 6.53
N THR A 46 3.14 -10.70 6.03
CA THR A 46 3.81 -11.33 4.89
C THR A 46 3.02 -11.30 3.60
N ALA A 47 1.69 -11.21 3.69
CA ALA A 47 0.81 -11.32 2.52
C ALA A 47 -0.52 -10.59 2.73
N TYR A 48 -1.18 -10.27 1.63
CA TYR A 48 -2.56 -9.80 1.66
C TYR A 48 -3.49 -10.87 2.24
N SER A 49 -4.45 -10.42 3.04
CA SER A 49 -5.54 -11.25 3.57
C SER A 49 -6.82 -10.41 3.61
N VAL A 50 -7.95 -11.04 3.30
CA VAL A 50 -9.26 -10.39 3.38
C VAL A 50 -9.74 -10.21 4.83
N THR A 51 -9.05 -10.79 5.80
CA THR A 51 -9.42 -10.70 7.22
C THR A 51 -9.34 -9.26 7.72
N ASN A 52 -10.47 -8.73 8.21
CA ASN A 52 -10.61 -7.34 8.68
C ASN A 52 -10.36 -6.27 7.60
N GLU A 53 -10.40 -6.67 6.32
CA GLU A 53 -10.42 -5.72 5.22
C GLU A 53 -11.72 -4.91 5.27
N VAL A 54 -11.67 -3.68 4.81
CA VAL A 54 -12.85 -2.80 4.70
C VAL A 54 -13.90 -3.43 3.78
N SER A 55 -15.15 -3.25 4.13
CA SER A 55 -16.29 -3.58 3.28
C SER A 55 -17.28 -2.41 3.29
N GLY A 56 -17.97 -2.20 2.18
CA GLY A 56 -18.95 -1.13 2.06
C GLY A 56 -19.14 -0.69 0.61
N THR A 57 -20.10 0.20 0.41
CA THR A 57 -20.39 0.74 -0.91
C THR A 57 -19.16 1.45 -1.47
N GLY A 58 -18.84 1.17 -2.73
CA GLY A 58 -17.72 1.79 -3.44
C GLY A 58 -16.37 1.14 -3.17
N TYR A 59 -16.32 0.05 -2.39
CA TYR A 59 -15.11 -0.71 -2.12
C TYR A 59 -15.26 -2.17 -2.54
N SER A 60 -14.25 -2.71 -3.17
CA SER A 60 -14.17 -4.14 -3.52
C SER A 60 -12.96 -4.79 -2.84
N ALA A 61 -13.13 -6.01 -2.34
CA ALA A 61 -12.05 -6.77 -1.71
C ALA A 61 -10.83 -6.86 -2.65
N GLY A 62 -9.65 -6.70 -2.06
CA GLY A 62 -8.39 -6.58 -2.79
C GLY A 62 -7.96 -5.13 -3.03
N GLY A 63 -8.85 -4.17 -2.87
CA GLY A 63 -8.56 -2.75 -3.05
C GLY A 63 -8.37 -2.34 -4.50
N GLU A 64 -7.58 -1.29 -4.71
CA GLU A 64 -7.34 -0.68 -6.03
C GLU A 64 -5.93 -0.96 -6.53
N THR A 65 -5.78 -0.97 -7.86
CA THR A 65 -4.47 -1.09 -8.50
C THR A 65 -3.68 0.20 -8.37
N LEU A 66 -2.42 0.07 -7.97
CA LEU A 66 -1.49 1.18 -7.92
C LEU A 66 -0.84 1.43 -9.29
N VAL A 67 -0.66 2.68 -9.63
CA VAL A 67 0.05 3.13 -10.84
C VAL A 67 1.37 3.77 -10.40
N ILE A 68 2.47 3.34 -11.01
CA ILE A 68 3.79 3.93 -10.72
C ILE A 68 3.86 5.32 -11.33
N ALA A 69 3.90 6.33 -10.48
CA ALA A 69 4.03 7.74 -10.89
C ALA A 69 5.51 8.11 -11.09
N THR A 70 6.36 7.67 -10.19
CA THR A 70 7.81 7.86 -10.28
C THR A 70 8.50 6.51 -10.25
N ASN A 71 9.16 6.16 -11.34
CA ASN A 71 9.99 4.96 -11.42
C ASN A 71 11.07 4.96 -10.35
N PRO A 72 11.54 3.78 -9.91
CA PRO A 72 12.68 3.70 -9.02
C PRO A 72 13.83 4.59 -9.52
N THR A 73 14.23 5.52 -8.68
CA THR A 73 15.26 6.52 -8.96
C THR A 73 16.02 6.84 -7.67
N SER A 74 16.95 7.77 -7.72
CA SER A 74 17.71 8.14 -6.54
C SER A 74 18.02 9.64 -6.50
N SER A 75 18.21 10.14 -5.30
CA SER A 75 18.79 11.44 -5.02
C SER A 75 19.82 11.27 -3.91
N SER A 76 21.05 11.72 -4.14
CA SER A 76 22.18 11.41 -3.27
C SER A 76 22.32 9.89 -3.07
N THR A 77 22.26 9.43 -1.84
CA THR A 77 22.39 8.00 -1.48
C THR A 77 21.07 7.31 -1.19
N THR A 78 19.93 7.97 -1.43
CA THR A 78 18.60 7.41 -1.17
C THR A 78 17.90 7.06 -2.47
N ALA A 79 17.52 5.79 -2.62
CA ALA A 79 16.63 5.33 -3.68
C ALA A 79 15.18 5.48 -3.25
N TYR A 80 14.30 5.81 -4.19
CA TYR A 80 12.88 5.97 -3.91
C TYR A 80 12.02 5.74 -5.16
N LEU A 81 10.73 5.56 -4.92
CA LEU A 81 9.69 5.50 -5.96
C LEU A 81 8.41 6.13 -5.44
N ASP A 82 7.44 6.32 -6.31
CA ASP A 82 6.13 6.85 -5.94
C ASP A 82 5.01 6.26 -6.79
N PHE A 83 3.80 6.28 -6.24
CA PHE A 83 2.56 5.89 -6.92
C PHE A 83 1.66 7.10 -7.10
N ASP A 84 0.79 7.07 -8.11
CA ASP A 84 -0.32 8.00 -8.22
C ASP A 84 -1.26 7.86 -7.03
N ASP A 85 -1.90 8.96 -6.64
CA ASP A 85 -2.93 8.96 -5.61
C ASP A 85 -4.08 8.03 -6.01
N VAL A 86 -4.71 7.39 -5.02
CA VAL A 86 -5.76 6.40 -5.23
C VAL A 86 -7.07 6.90 -4.65
N THR A 87 -8.15 6.82 -5.42
CA THR A 87 -9.49 7.26 -5.00
C THR A 87 -10.51 6.16 -5.17
N TRP A 88 -11.28 5.89 -4.11
CA TRP A 88 -12.54 5.13 -4.16
C TRP A 88 -13.68 6.12 -4.24
N SER A 89 -14.33 6.20 -5.41
CA SER A 89 -15.38 7.18 -5.66
C SER A 89 -16.72 6.74 -5.09
N SER A 90 -17.51 7.72 -4.63
CA SER A 90 -18.87 7.49 -4.09
C SER A 90 -18.88 6.39 -3.01
N ALA A 91 -17.85 6.34 -2.20
CA ALA A 91 -17.67 5.30 -1.19
C ALA A 91 -18.28 5.67 0.14
N THR A 92 -18.85 4.67 0.81
CA THR A 92 -19.28 4.73 2.21
C THR A 92 -18.51 3.66 2.97
N ILE A 93 -17.34 4.04 3.48
CA ILE A 93 -16.38 3.15 4.12
C ILE A 93 -15.66 3.83 5.28
N THR A 94 -15.14 3.01 6.19
CA THR A 94 -14.26 3.45 7.27
C THR A 94 -13.00 2.60 7.26
N ALA A 95 -11.84 3.25 7.20
CA ALA A 95 -10.54 2.58 7.20
C ALA A 95 -9.60 3.16 8.26
N ARG A 96 -8.81 2.31 8.88
CA ARG A 96 -7.77 2.69 9.85
C ARG A 96 -6.38 2.68 9.24
N GLY A 97 -6.18 1.87 8.23
CA GLY A 97 -4.89 1.74 7.56
C GLY A 97 -5.00 1.00 6.24
N ALA A 98 -3.87 0.73 5.63
CA ALA A 98 -3.79 0.08 4.33
C ALA A 98 -2.59 -0.85 4.22
N LEU A 99 -2.68 -1.80 3.29
CA LEU A 99 -1.57 -2.68 2.91
C LEU A 99 -1.30 -2.52 1.42
N ILE A 100 -0.06 -2.19 1.07
CA ILE A 100 0.45 -2.28 -0.29
C ILE A 100 1.01 -3.69 -0.48
N TYR A 101 0.62 -4.36 -1.56
CA TYR A 101 1.04 -5.72 -1.83
C TYR A 101 1.20 -5.98 -3.33
N LEU A 102 1.96 -7.02 -3.68
CA LEU A 102 2.06 -7.51 -5.05
C LEU A 102 0.92 -8.49 -5.31
N ALA A 103 0.03 -8.14 -6.25
CA ALA A 103 -1.07 -9.01 -6.66
C ALA A 103 -0.55 -9.99 -7.73
N ASP A 104 0.12 -11.04 -7.29
CA ASP A 104 0.72 -12.04 -8.19
C ASP A 104 -0.23 -13.21 -8.52
N GLY A 105 -1.43 -13.20 -7.94
CA GLY A 105 -2.42 -14.28 -8.12
C GLY A 105 -2.11 -15.56 -7.32
N GLY A 106 -1.04 -15.54 -6.53
CA GLY A 106 -0.62 -16.65 -5.68
C GLY A 106 -0.56 -16.25 -4.21
N THR A 107 0.63 -15.98 -3.69
CA THR A 107 0.83 -15.62 -2.29
C THR A 107 0.48 -14.17 -1.98
N ASN A 108 0.41 -13.31 -2.98
CA ASN A 108 0.12 -11.88 -2.85
C ASN A 108 1.00 -11.22 -1.77
N PRO A 109 2.34 -11.22 -1.95
CA PRO A 109 3.27 -10.82 -0.90
C PRO A 109 3.13 -9.34 -0.53
N ALA A 110 3.19 -9.06 0.77
CA ALA A 110 3.08 -7.72 1.31
C ALA A 110 4.32 -6.87 0.99
N VAL A 111 4.11 -5.56 0.84
CA VAL A 111 5.16 -4.55 0.64
C VAL A 111 5.27 -3.65 1.85
N ALA A 112 4.20 -2.93 2.16
CA ALA A 112 4.20 -1.93 3.23
C ALA A 112 2.84 -1.80 3.89
N VAL A 113 2.85 -1.57 5.19
CA VAL A 113 1.67 -1.24 6.00
C VAL A 113 1.64 0.27 6.22
N LEU A 114 0.48 0.88 5.97
CA LEU A 114 0.23 2.29 6.24
C LEU A 114 -0.74 2.42 7.41
N ASP A 115 -0.39 3.25 8.40
CA ASP A 115 -1.26 3.58 9.52
C ASP A 115 -1.79 5.00 9.37
N PHE A 116 -3.11 5.16 9.31
CA PHE A 116 -3.75 6.47 9.20
C PHE A 116 -3.83 7.20 10.55
N GLY A 117 -3.45 6.55 11.65
CA GLY A 117 -3.45 7.11 13.00
C GLY A 117 -4.81 7.19 13.65
N SER A 118 -5.87 7.24 12.87
CA SER A 118 -7.27 7.23 13.32
C SER A 118 -8.17 6.69 12.22
N ASP A 119 -9.39 6.31 12.57
CA ASP A 119 -10.37 5.92 11.57
C ASP A 119 -10.68 7.09 10.64
N LYS A 120 -10.64 6.82 9.34
CA LYS A 120 -11.01 7.76 8.29
C LYS A 120 -12.26 7.24 7.62
N THR A 121 -13.25 8.11 7.46
CA THR A 121 -14.57 7.73 6.95
C THR A 121 -14.97 8.59 5.78
N SER A 122 -15.51 7.96 4.72
CA SER A 122 -16.27 8.64 3.69
C SER A 122 -17.74 8.22 3.75
N THR A 123 -18.64 9.13 3.36
CA THR A 123 -20.07 8.88 3.29
C THR A 123 -20.58 9.39 1.95
N ALA A 124 -20.96 8.47 1.05
CA ALA A 124 -21.38 8.76 -0.31
C ALA A 124 -20.46 9.76 -1.03
N GLY A 125 -19.15 9.62 -0.80
CA GLY A 125 -18.13 10.55 -1.29
C GLY A 125 -16.81 9.83 -1.57
N ASP A 126 -15.84 10.61 -2.07
CA ASP A 126 -14.55 10.05 -2.42
C ASP A 126 -13.70 9.76 -1.17
N PHE A 127 -13.11 8.60 -1.13
CA PHE A 127 -12.06 8.24 -0.19
C PHE A 127 -10.73 8.21 -0.95
N THR A 128 -9.83 9.15 -0.64
CA THR A 128 -8.58 9.30 -1.39
C THR A 128 -7.38 9.07 -0.48
N ILE A 129 -6.43 8.25 -0.95
CA ILE A 129 -5.09 8.17 -0.37
C ILE A 129 -4.18 9.05 -1.20
N VAL A 130 -3.62 10.08 -0.55
CA VAL A 130 -2.62 10.98 -1.13
C VAL A 130 -1.24 10.52 -0.68
N PHE A 131 -0.40 10.11 -1.64
CA PHE A 131 0.96 9.71 -1.33
C PHE A 131 1.85 10.93 -1.10
N PRO A 132 2.89 10.80 -0.24
CA PRO A 132 3.85 11.88 -0.02
C PRO A 132 4.60 12.24 -1.29
N ALA A 133 5.25 13.43 -1.28
CA ALA A 133 6.05 13.88 -2.41
C ALA A 133 7.13 12.86 -2.80
N ALA A 134 7.36 12.71 -4.11
CA ALA A 134 8.33 11.79 -4.68
C ALA A 134 9.75 12.37 -4.56
N ASP A 135 10.33 12.27 -3.38
CA ASP A 135 11.69 12.74 -3.11
C ASP A 135 12.40 11.86 -2.08
N ALA A 136 13.69 12.09 -1.89
CA ALA A 136 14.52 11.28 -1.00
C ALA A 136 14.15 11.41 0.48
N SER A 137 13.33 12.39 0.86
CA SER A 137 12.95 12.61 2.27
C SER A 137 11.54 12.16 2.58
N ASN A 138 10.64 12.10 1.60
CA ASN A 138 9.21 11.95 1.82
C ASN A 138 8.58 10.76 1.10
N ALA A 139 9.12 10.29 -0.02
CA ALA A 139 8.50 9.26 -0.86
C ALA A 139 8.02 8.05 -0.07
N ILE A 140 6.93 7.44 -0.55
CA ILE A 140 6.25 6.34 0.16
C ILE A 140 7.15 5.11 0.37
N ILE A 141 8.04 4.82 -0.57
CA ILE A 141 9.05 3.76 -0.43
C ILE A 141 10.42 4.37 -0.69
N ARG A 142 11.30 4.27 0.31
CA ARG A 142 12.66 4.80 0.28
C ARG A 142 13.64 3.80 0.88
N ILE A 143 14.81 3.75 0.29
CA ILE A 143 15.96 2.95 0.81
C ILE A 143 17.14 3.90 0.89
N ALA A 144 17.53 4.21 2.12
CA ALA A 144 18.65 5.11 2.40
C ALA A 144 19.97 4.34 2.56
#